data_69b548a63120228f686e920eb5097706
#
_entry.id   69b548a63120228f686e920eb5097706
#
_cell.length_a   1.000
_cell.length_b   1.000
_cell.length_c   1.000
_cell.angle_alpha   90.00
_cell.angle_beta   90.00
_cell.angle_gamma   90.00
#
_symmetry.space_group_name_H-M   'P 1'
#
loop_
_entity.id
_entity.type
_entity.pdbx_description
1 polymer ?
#
loop_
_entity_poly.entity_id
_entity_poly.type
_entity_poly.pdbx_seq_one_letter_code
_entity_poly.pdbx_strand_id
1 'polypeptide(L)'
;LISIKNHPNYKFVKGDICSKSAINRELNKFGPNVIINFAAESHVDRSIDSPMDFIKTNIVGTTNLLNECLKYWGKKKHNEFRFLHISTDEVYGSLEDNQYFTEESSYLPSSPYSASKASSDHLVRAWQITYGLPTIITNCSNNYGPYQFPEKLIPLMIANCIDEKTLPVYGNGLNVRDWLYVGDHCNAIYKVLLDGKVGETYNIGGNNDIKNIDIVETICKKLDKLNPRKNGKSYQELITYVTDRPGHDHRYAIDASKIRKDLGWVPKETFDSGISKTIQWYLENINWWRKIQGSNYKQERLGLKKK
;
A
#
# COMPACT_ATOMS: atom_id res chain seq x y z
N LEU A 1 -8.77 -10.32 9.44
CA LEU A 1 -9.99 -9.87 10.16
C LEU A 1 -10.45 -10.87 11.25
N ILE A 2 -9.63 -11.93 11.51
CA ILE A 2 -10.00 -12.96 12.50
C ILE A 2 -10.17 -12.35 13.90
N SER A 3 -9.31 -11.42 14.28
CA SER A 3 -9.31 -10.74 15.59
C SER A 3 -10.59 -9.96 15.91
N ILE A 4 -11.29 -9.50 14.89
CA ILE A 4 -12.51 -8.68 15.03
C ILE A 4 -13.77 -9.37 14.52
N LYS A 5 -13.66 -10.59 13.99
CA LYS A 5 -14.77 -11.29 13.32
C LYS A 5 -16.04 -11.38 14.18
N ASN A 6 -15.88 -11.55 15.48
CA ASN A 6 -16.99 -11.70 16.42
C ASN A 6 -17.33 -10.40 17.18
N HIS A 7 -16.70 -9.27 16.81
CA HIS A 7 -17.01 -8.01 17.47
C HIS A 7 -18.41 -7.53 17.09
N PRO A 8 -19.28 -7.12 18.01
CA PRO A 8 -20.68 -6.79 17.72
C PRO A 8 -20.84 -5.62 16.73
N ASN A 9 -19.89 -4.70 16.71
CA ASN A 9 -19.87 -3.56 15.79
C ASN A 9 -19.19 -3.86 14.45
N TYR A 10 -18.75 -5.09 14.21
CA TYR A 10 -18.09 -5.47 12.96
C TYR A 10 -19.04 -6.24 12.04
N LYS A 11 -19.14 -5.81 10.80
CA LYS A 11 -19.87 -6.49 9.75
C LYS A 11 -19.02 -6.58 8.49
N PHE A 12 -18.86 -7.78 7.98
CA PHE A 12 -18.21 -8.02 6.69
C PHE A 12 -19.25 -8.23 5.59
N VAL A 13 -19.08 -7.51 4.49
CA VAL A 13 -19.85 -7.71 3.25
C VAL A 13 -18.88 -7.89 2.10
N LYS A 14 -18.94 -9.04 1.41
CA LYS A 14 -18.19 -9.25 0.18
C LYS A 14 -18.88 -8.48 -0.95
N GLY A 15 -18.15 -7.58 -1.61
CA GLY A 15 -18.67 -6.77 -2.72
C GLY A 15 -17.55 -6.28 -3.63
N ASP A 16 -17.95 -5.73 -4.78
CA ASP A 16 -17.07 -5.12 -5.77
C ASP A 16 -17.44 -3.64 -5.90
N ILE A 17 -16.46 -2.74 -5.78
CA ILE A 17 -16.69 -1.28 -5.95
C ILE A 17 -17.08 -0.91 -7.39
N CYS A 18 -16.90 -1.81 -8.35
CA CYS A 18 -17.45 -1.65 -9.70
C CYS A 18 -18.97 -1.86 -9.76
N SER A 19 -19.60 -2.43 -8.72
CA SER A 19 -21.04 -2.65 -8.64
C SER A 19 -21.76 -1.50 -7.93
N LYS A 20 -22.31 -0.56 -8.71
CA LYS A 20 -23.08 0.58 -8.17
C LYS A 20 -24.23 0.14 -7.25
N SER A 21 -24.95 -0.91 -7.63
CA SER A 21 -26.08 -1.43 -6.84
C SER A 21 -25.64 -1.99 -5.49
N ALA A 22 -24.48 -2.68 -5.43
CA ALA A 22 -23.93 -3.18 -4.20
C ALA A 22 -23.51 -2.03 -3.27
N ILE A 23 -22.77 -1.04 -3.79
CA ILE A 23 -22.38 0.15 -3.01
C ILE A 23 -23.62 0.87 -2.47
N ASN A 24 -24.58 1.16 -3.33
CA ASN A 24 -25.81 1.88 -2.94
C ASN A 24 -26.57 1.16 -1.82
N ARG A 25 -26.75 -0.15 -1.97
CA ARG A 25 -27.41 -0.99 -0.96
C ARG A 25 -26.70 -0.91 0.39
N GLU A 26 -25.37 -1.06 0.43
CA GLU A 26 -24.64 -1.07 1.69
C GLU A 26 -24.57 0.33 2.34
N LEU A 27 -24.41 1.40 1.58
CA LEU A 27 -24.47 2.77 2.09
C LEU A 27 -25.82 3.06 2.76
N ASN A 28 -26.94 2.71 2.11
CA ASN A 28 -28.27 2.94 2.67
C ASN A 28 -28.59 2.03 3.87
N LYS A 29 -28.08 0.79 3.86
CA LYS A 29 -28.31 -0.17 4.94
C LYS A 29 -27.50 0.12 6.19
N PHE A 30 -26.23 0.49 6.05
CA PHE A 30 -25.30 0.74 7.16
C PHE A 30 -25.38 2.18 7.67
N GLY A 31 -25.59 3.15 6.78
CA GLY A 31 -25.70 4.56 7.12
C GLY A 31 -24.41 5.21 7.61
N PRO A 32 -23.24 5.01 6.95
CA PRO A 32 -21.95 5.46 7.47
C PRO A 32 -21.81 6.99 7.43
N ASN A 33 -21.09 7.54 8.40
CA ASN A 33 -20.61 8.93 8.36
C ASN A 33 -19.22 9.01 7.73
N VAL A 34 -18.50 7.90 7.69
CA VAL A 34 -17.12 7.81 7.19
C VAL A 34 -16.99 6.70 6.18
N ILE A 35 -16.35 7.00 5.06
CA ILE A 35 -15.91 6.04 4.06
C ILE A 35 -14.39 6.10 3.97
N ILE A 36 -13.72 4.96 4.09
CA ILE A 36 -12.28 4.84 3.83
C ILE A 36 -12.10 3.91 2.64
N ASN A 37 -11.64 4.44 1.52
CA ASN A 37 -11.43 3.67 0.30
C ASN A 37 -10.02 3.09 0.22
N PHE A 38 -9.87 1.84 0.65
CA PHE A 38 -8.66 1.02 0.43
C PHE A 38 -8.76 0.15 -0.82
N ALA A 39 -9.93 0.06 -1.43
CA ALA A 39 -10.16 -0.87 -2.54
C ALA A 39 -9.35 -0.46 -3.76
N ALA A 40 -8.39 -1.29 -4.15
CA ALA A 40 -7.55 -1.09 -5.33
C ALA A 40 -6.88 -2.39 -5.78
N GLU A 41 -6.60 -2.51 -7.07
CA GLU A 41 -5.51 -3.34 -7.55
C GLU A 41 -4.19 -2.62 -7.27
N SER A 42 -3.18 -3.31 -6.68
CA SER A 42 -2.00 -2.63 -6.11
C SER A 42 -0.64 -3.27 -6.45
N HIS A 43 -0.60 -4.31 -7.28
CA HIS A 43 0.66 -4.97 -7.64
C HIS A 43 1.18 -4.45 -8.98
N VAL A 44 2.29 -3.69 -8.97
CA VAL A 44 2.84 -3.04 -10.18
C VAL A 44 3.09 -4.05 -11.30
N ASP A 45 3.75 -5.19 -11.01
CA ASP A 45 4.06 -6.19 -12.05
C ASP A 45 2.79 -6.77 -12.68
N ARG A 46 1.71 -6.97 -11.91
CA ARG A 46 0.39 -7.35 -12.47
C ARG A 46 -0.21 -6.26 -13.35
N SER A 47 0.05 -4.98 -13.03
CA SER A 47 -0.45 -3.89 -13.87
C SER A 47 0.19 -3.85 -15.25
N ILE A 48 1.43 -4.34 -15.38
CA ILE A 48 2.12 -4.48 -16.66
C ILE A 48 1.48 -5.59 -17.49
N ASP A 49 1.10 -6.71 -16.84
CA ASP A 49 0.49 -7.85 -17.51
C ASP A 49 -1.01 -7.66 -17.83
N SER A 50 -1.75 -6.99 -16.94
CA SER A 50 -3.20 -6.82 -17.01
C SER A 50 -3.65 -5.39 -16.63
N PRO A 51 -3.30 -4.36 -17.42
CA PRO A 51 -3.57 -2.97 -17.07
C PRO A 51 -5.07 -2.65 -16.96
N MET A 52 -5.93 -3.36 -17.71
CA MET A 52 -7.36 -3.11 -17.69
C MET A 52 -8.04 -3.42 -16.36
N ASP A 53 -7.53 -4.37 -15.58
CA ASP A 53 -8.05 -4.67 -14.25
C ASP A 53 -7.83 -3.48 -13.29
N PHE A 54 -6.69 -2.81 -13.44
CA PHE A 54 -6.34 -1.58 -12.69
C PHE A 54 -7.21 -0.40 -13.08
N ILE A 55 -7.44 -0.19 -14.38
CA ILE A 55 -8.36 0.85 -14.86
C ILE A 55 -9.77 0.59 -14.34
N LYS A 56 -10.26 -0.63 -14.45
CA LYS A 56 -11.58 -1.01 -13.99
C LYS A 56 -11.77 -0.80 -12.50
N THR A 57 -10.85 -1.33 -11.68
CA THR A 57 -10.96 -1.25 -10.22
C THR A 57 -10.63 0.16 -9.72
N ASN A 58 -9.45 0.70 -10.06
CA ASN A 58 -8.96 1.91 -9.45
C ASN A 58 -9.64 3.17 -9.99
N ILE A 59 -10.00 3.21 -11.27
CA ILE A 59 -10.64 4.39 -11.88
C ILE A 59 -12.15 4.25 -11.87
N VAL A 60 -12.69 3.22 -12.56
CA VAL A 60 -14.15 3.06 -12.69
C VAL A 60 -14.79 2.72 -11.35
N GLY A 61 -14.15 1.83 -10.55
CA GLY A 61 -14.63 1.48 -9.21
C GLY A 61 -14.65 2.68 -8.27
N THR A 62 -13.56 3.48 -8.23
CA THR A 62 -13.51 4.71 -7.43
C THR A 62 -14.56 5.73 -7.89
N THR A 63 -14.74 5.92 -9.21
CA THR A 63 -15.80 6.79 -9.75
C THR A 63 -17.20 6.36 -9.29
N ASN A 64 -17.48 5.06 -9.33
CA ASN A 64 -18.76 4.53 -8.86
C ASN A 64 -18.97 4.79 -7.37
N LEU A 65 -17.92 4.54 -6.57
CA LEU A 65 -17.97 4.78 -5.13
C LEU A 65 -18.22 6.26 -4.81
N LEU A 66 -17.49 7.17 -5.46
CA LEU A 66 -17.68 8.62 -5.33
C LEU A 66 -19.10 9.06 -5.70
N ASN A 67 -19.65 8.56 -6.82
CA ASN A 67 -21.00 8.88 -7.25
C ASN A 67 -22.07 8.41 -6.27
N GLU A 68 -21.95 7.18 -5.76
CA GLU A 68 -22.94 6.66 -4.81
C GLU A 68 -22.79 7.34 -3.42
N CYS A 69 -21.57 7.70 -3.01
CA CYS A 69 -21.32 8.50 -1.81
C CYS A 69 -21.91 9.90 -1.94
N LEU A 70 -21.77 10.56 -3.09
CA LEU A 70 -22.36 11.87 -3.36
C LEU A 70 -23.90 11.86 -3.25
N LYS A 71 -24.53 10.85 -3.87
CA LYS A 71 -26.00 10.68 -3.78
C LYS A 71 -26.46 10.41 -2.34
N TYR A 72 -25.70 9.58 -1.61
CA TYR A 72 -25.98 9.23 -0.22
C TYR A 72 -25.85 10.45 0.70
N TRP A 73 -24.74 11.16 0.61
CA TRP A 73 -24.45 12.37 1.38
C TRP A 73 -25.46 13.49 1.08
N GLY A 74 -25.77 13.74 -0.20
CA GLY A 74 -26.73 14.77 -0.61
C GLY A 74 -28.14 14.55 -0.07
N LYS A 75 -28.57 13.30 0.11
CA LYS A 75 -29.88 12.96 0.71
C LYS A 75 -29.93 13.23 2.21
N LYS A 76 -28.83 12.96 2.91
CA LYS A 76 -28.79 12.99 4.39
C LYS A 76 -28.23 14.27 4.98
N LYS A 77 -27.48 15.08 4.18
CA LYS A 77 -26.82 16.33 4.59
C LYS A 77 -26.07 16.22 5.92
N HIS A 78 -25.34 15.09 6.12
CA HIS A 78 -24.56 14.88 7.32
C HIS A 78 -23.36 15.84 7.35
N ASN A 79 -23.33 16.76 8.31
CA ASN A 79 -22.23 17.70 8.49
C ASN A 79 -20.88 17.05 8.82
N GLU A 80 -20.91 15.78 9.28
CA GLU A 80 -19.72 15.03 9.70
C GLU A 80 -19.27 13.98 8.67
N PHE A 81 -19.83 13.99 7.45
CA PHE A 81 -19.45 12.99 6.43
C PHE A 81 -18.01 13.23 5.97
N ARG A 82 -17.23 12.15 5.87
CA ARG A 82 -15.87 12.18 5.32
C ARG A 82 -15.64 11.00 4.37
N PHE A 83 -15.01 11.29 3.23
CA PHE A 83 -14.50 10.29 2.29
C PHE A 83 -12.98 10.36 2.29
N LEU A 84 -12.31 9.36 2.85
CA LEU A 84 -10.87 9.26 2.88
C LEU A 84 -10.39 8.29 1.79
N HIS A 85 -9.60 8.78 0.85
CA HIS A 85 -9.01 7.98 -0.23
C HIS A 85 -7.55 7.63 0.09
N ILE A 86 -7.24 6.34 0.08
CA ILE A 86 -5.87 5.85 0.30
C ILE A 86 -5.18 5.70 -1.04
N SER A 87 -4.11 6.47 -1.24
CA SER A 87 -3.28 6.48 -2.44
C SER A 87 -1.83 6.10 -2.13
N THR A 88 -0.91 6.42 -3.01
CA THR A 88 0.49 6.00 -2.99
C THR A 88 1.39 7.15 -3.43
N ASP A 89 2.64 7.15 -2.98
CA ASP A 89 3.70 8.05 -3.44
C ASP A 89 4.12 7.78 -4.90
N GLU A 90 3.84 6.59 -5.43
CA GLU A 90 4.14 6.23 -6.82
C GLU A 90 3.43 7.12 -7.85
N VAL A 91 2.40 7.89 -7.45
CA VAL A 91 1.72 8.86 -8.32
C VAL A 91 2.63 10.03 -8.71
N TYR A 92 3.64 10.34 -7.91
CA TYR A 92 4.57 11.43 -8.16
C TYR A 92 5.65 11.10 -9.20
N GLY A 93 5.94 9.82 -9.44
CA GLY A 93 6.98 9.36 -10.36
C GLY A 93 8.32 9.11 -9.67
N SER A 94 9.43 9.20 -10.41
CA SER A 94 10.78 8.93 -9.93
C SER A 94 11.51 10.20 -9.53
N LEU A 95 12.28 10.14 -8.44
CA LEU A 95 13.17 11.19 -7.98
C LEU A 95 14.63 10.93 -8.36
N GLU A 96 15.38 12.02 -8.45
CA GLU A 96 16.84 11.99 -8.34
C GLU A 96 17.29 11.93 -6.88
N ASP A 97 18.58 11.72 -6.64
CA ASP A 97 19.13 11.63 -5.28
C ASP A 97 18.90 12.94 -4.50
N ASN A 98 18.65 12.79 -3.20
CA ASN A 98 18.43 13.87 -2.23
C ASN A 98 17.19 14.75 -2.46
N GLN A 99 16.25 14.32 -3.29
CA GLN A 99 14.96 14.99 -3.46
C GLN A 99 13.84 14.28 -2.70
N TYR A 100 12.77 15.01 -2.39
CA TYR A 100 11.56 14.49 -1.73
C TYR A 100 10.31 15.05 -2.41
N PHE A 101 9.30 14.22 -2.57
CA PHE A 101 7.98 14.67 -2.99
C PHE A 101 7.21 15.29 -1.84
N THR A 102 6.62 16.44 -2.09
CA THR A 102 5.65 17.09 -1.23
C THR A 102 4.25 16.96 -1.81
N GLU A 103 3.22 17.38 -1.09
CA GLU A 103 1.84 17.41 -1.59
C GLU A 103 1.64 18.38 -2.76
N GLU A 104 2.57 19.32 -2.98
CA GLU A 104 2.59 20.26 -4.10
C GLU A 104 3.32 19.71 -5.35
N SER A 105 3.97 18.55 -5.22
CA SER A 105 4.69 17.93 -6.34
C SER A 105 3.71 17.48 -7.43
N SER A 106 4.08 17.71 -8.69
CA SER A 106 3.30 17.27 -9.84
C SER A 106 3.27 15.75 -9.94
N TYR A 107 2.14 15.20 -10.35
CA TYR A 107 2.02 13.76 -10.62
C TYR A 107 2.67 13.43 -11.97
N LEU A 108 3.56 12.43 -11.96
CA LEU A 108 4.26 11.93 -13.15
C LEU A 108 4.39 10.39 -13.10
N PRO A 109 3.26 9.66 -13.03
CA PRO A 109 3.27 8.20 -12.85
C PRO A 109 3.90 7.47 -14.03
N SER A 110 4.72 6.43 -13.75
CA SER A 110 5.49 5.67 -14.73
C SER A 110 4.94 4.27 -15.05
N SER A 111 4.00 3.76 -14.26
CA SER A 111 3.40 2.43 -14.42
C SER A 111 1.87 2.50 -14.62
N PRO A 112 1.24 1.45 -15.21
CA PRO A 112 -0.23 1.40 -15.28
C PRO A 112 -0.90 1.46 -13.90
N TYR A 113 -0.28 0.88 -12.86
CA TYR A 113 -0.74 1.00 -11.48
C TYR A 113 -0.70 2.44 -11.00
N SER A 114 0.46 3.09 -11.04
CA SER A 114 0.61 4.46 -10.54
C SER A 114 -0.25 5.45 -11.34
N ALA A 115 -0.38 5.26 -12.67
CA ALA A 115 -1.28 6.05 -13.50
C ALA A 115 -2.75 5.88 -13.11
N SER A 116 -3.19 4.66 -12.79
CA SER A 116 -4.56 4.40 -12.32
C SER A 116 -4.83 5.02 -10.95
N LYS A 117 -3.84 5.05 -10.04
CA LYS A 117 -3.94 5.71 -8.73
C LYS A 117 -3.95 7.23 -8.87
N ALA A 118 -3.08 7.80 -9.70
CA ALA A 118 -3.09 9.23 -10.02
C ALA A 118 -4.44 9.68 -10.59
N SER A 119 -5.02 8.87 -11.49
CA SER A 119 -6.35 9.12 -12.04
C SER A 119 -7.43 9.12 -10.96
N SER A 120 -7.39 8.16 -10.02
CA SER A 120 -8.36 8.12 -8.92
C SER A 120 -8.20 9.31 -7.97
N ASP A 121 -6.98 9.76 -7.69
CA ASP A 121 -6.74 10.95 -6.87
C ASP A 121 -7.32 12.22 -7.53
N HIS A 122 -7.12 12.38 -8.84
CA HIS A 122 -7.72 13.49 -9.59
C HIS A 122 -9.25 13.44 -9.56
N LEU A 123 -9.86 12.27 -9.65
CA LEU A 123 -11.31 12.10 -9.53
C LEU A 123 -11.79 12.50 -8.12
N VAL A 124 -11.10 12.08 -7.07
CA VAL A 124 -11.46 12.44 -5.68
C VAL A 124 -11.40 13.95 -5.48
N ARG A 125 -10.35 14.62 -5.97
CA ARG A 125 -10.24 16.10 -5.95
C ARG A 125 -11.35 16.77 -6.76
N ALA A 126 -11.66 16.24 -7.95
CA ALA A 126 -12.72 16.78 -8.80
C ALA A 126 -14.09 16.68 -8.12
N TRP A 127 -14.40 15.58 -7.43
CA TRP A 127 -15.65 15.45 -6.66
C TRP A 127 -15.75 16.44 -5.52
N GLN A 128 -14.65 16.71 -4.86
CA GLN A 128 -14.60 17.74 -3.81
C GLN A 128 -14.84 19.14 -4.38
N ILE A 129 -14.10 19.54 -5.43
CA ILE A 129 -14.16 20.88 -6.00
C ILE A 129 -15.50 21.12 -6.72
N THR A 130 -15.97 20.15 -7.51
CA THR A 130 -17.16 20.31 -8.36
C THR A 130 -18.45 20.13 -7.59
N TYR A 131 -18.50 19.17 -6.67
CA TYR A 131 -19.73 18.78 -6.01
C TYR A 131 -19.73 19.02 -4.50
N GLY A 132 -18.62 19.49 -3.94
CA GLY A 132 -18.48 19.73 -2.49
C GLY A 132 -18.42 18.47 -1.63
N LEU A 133 -18.23 17.28 -2.21
CA LEU A 133 -18.14 16.04 -1.43
C LEU A 133 -16.94 16.14 -0.46
N PRO A 134 -17.13 15.95 0.85
CA PRO A 134 -16.06 16.10 1.83
C PRO A 134 -15.01 14.99 1.70
N THR A 135 -13.99 15.20 0.87
CA THR A 135 -12.93 14.20 0.61
C THR A 135 -11.60 14.62 1.20
N ILE A 136 -10.77 13.63 1.53
CA ILE A 136 -9.36 13.78 1.93
C ILE A 136 -8.59 12.69 1.21
N ILE A 137 -7.34 12.98 0.79
CA ILE A 137 -6.45 12.02 0.14
C ILE A 137 -5.24 11.79 1.04
N THR A 138 -4.74 10.55 1.08
CA THR A 138 -3.42 10.25 1.66
C THR A 138 -2.55 9.53 0.63
N ASN A 139 -1.32 10.00 0.45
CA ASN A 139 -0.30 9.34 -0.36
C ASN A 139 0.74 8.73 0.57
N CYS A 140 0.81 7.40 0.63
CA CYS A 140 1.72 6.72 1.53
C CYS A 140 2.94 6.15 0.80
N SER A 141 4.06 6.08 1.51
CA SER A 141 5.26 5.36 1.09
C SER A 141 5.08 3.83 1.20
N ASN A 142 6.12 3.07 0.86
CA ASN A 142 6.06 1.61 0.82
C ASN A 142 5.76 1.01 2.20
N ASN A 143 4.61 0.37 2.33
CA ASN A 143 4.21 -0.26 3.57
C ASN A 143 4.82 -1.65 3.74
N TYR A 144 5.12 -2.02 4.99
CA TYR A 144 5.52 -3.37 5.38
C TYR A 144 5.01 -3.72 6.77
N GLY A 145 4.88 -5.01 7.08
CA GLY A 145 4.44 -5.46 8.40
C GLY A 145 3.61 -6.73 8.36
N PRO A 146 2.95 -7.06 9.49
CA PRO A 146 2.03 -8.17 9.62
C PRO A 146 0.93 -8.17 8.56
N TYR A 147 0.53 -9.37 8.12
CA TYR A 147 -0.54 -9.60 7.14
C TYR A 147 -0.29 -9.05 5.72
N GLN A 148 0.91 -8.57 5.40
CA GLN A 148 1.22 -8.18 4.02
C GLN A 148 1.19 -9.41 3.11
N PHE A 149 0.58 -9.26 1.92
CA PHE A 149 0.47 -10.37 0.97
C PHE A 149 1.87 -10.81 0.50
N PRO A 150 2.16 -12.13 0.46
CA PRO A 150 3.53 -12.66 0.26
C PRO A 150 4.08 -12.54 -1.16
N GLU A 151 3.51 -11.70 -2.03
CA GLU A 151 4.07 -11.33 -3.33
C GLU A 151 4.94 -10.06 -3.27
N LYS A 152 4.84 -9.28 -2.20
CA LYS A 152 5.61 -8.04 -2.03
C LYS A 152 7.02 -8.34 -1.52
N LEU A 153 7.98 -7.42 -1.77
CA LEU A 153 9.41 -7.63 -1.52
C LEU A 153 9.71 -8.24 -0.14
N ILE A 154 9.36 -7.56 0.93
CA ILE A 154 9.72 -7.97 2.30
C ILE A 154 9.14 -9.35 2.65
N PRO A 155 7.81 -9.59 2.55
CA PRO A 155 7.27 -10.90 2.89
C PRO A 155 7.75 -12.02 1.95
N LEU A 156 7.99 -11.74 0.66
CA LEU A 156 8.53 -12.70 -0.28
C LEU A 156 9.95 -13.15 0.15
N MET A 157 10.82 -12.19 0.49
CA MET A 157 12.18 -12.51 0.93
C MET A 157 12.19 -13.30 2.23
N ILE A 158 11.34 -12.94 3.20
CA ILE A 158 11.22 -13.69 4.46
C ILE A 158 10.74 -15.12 4.17
N ALA A 159 9.70 -15.30 3.37
CA ALA A 159 9.16 -16.62 3.04
C ALA A 159 10.19 -17.48 2.27
N ASN A 160 10.89 -16.90 1.31
CA ASN A 160 11.93 -17.59 0.56
C ASN A 160 13.14 -17.97 1.43
N CYS A 161 13.55 -17.12 2.37
CA CYS A 161 14.57 -17.49 3.37
C CYS A 161 14.13 -18.74 4.15
N ILE A 162 12.92 -18.73 4.72
CA ILE A 162 12.39 -19.86 5.51
C ILE A 162 12.33 -21.15 4.69
N ASP A 163 12.00 -21.04 3.41
CA ASP A 163 11.92 -22.18 2.47
C ASP A 163 13.29 -22.51 1.81
N GLU A 164 14.37 -21.82 2.16
CA GLU A 164 15.70 -21.91 1.55
C GLU A 164 15.70 -21.79 0.00
N LYS A 165 14.80 -20.96 -0.54
CA LYS A 165 14.69 -20.62 -1.96
C LYS A 165 15.56 -19.42 -2.32
N THR A 166 15.81 -19.21 -3.63
CA THR A 166 16.50 -18.02 -4.12
C THR A 166 15.79 -16.72 -3.72
N LEU A 167 16.56 -15.67 -3.46
CA LEU A 167 16.10 -14.32 -3.12
C LEU A 167 16.30 -13.42 -4.35
N PRO A 168 15.27 -13.27 -5.21
CA PRO A 168 15.41 -12.53 -6.47
C PRO A 168 15.46 -11.01 -6.21
N VAL A 169 16.58 -10.38 -6.55
CA VAL A 169 16.77 -8.93 -6.51
C VAL A 169 16.72 -8.38 -7.93
N TYR A 170 15.83 -7.43 -8.19
CA TYR A 170 15.65 -6.82 -9.50
C TYR A 170 16.82 -5.88 -9.84
N GLY A 171 17.33 -5.99 -11.09
CA GLY A 171 18.45 -5.20 -11.57
C GLY A 171 19.69 -5.38 -10.69
N ASN A 172 20.21 -4.27 -10.18
CA ASN A 172 21.34 -4.24 -9.22
C ASN A 172 20.90 -4.04 -7.76
N GLY A 173 19.59 -3.94 -7.51
CA GLY A 173 19.02 -3.73 -6.17
C GLY A 173 19.20 -2.32 -5.60
N LEU A 174 19.66 -1.35 -6.38
CA LEU A 174 19.96 0.02 -5.93
C LEU A 174 18.74 0.95 -5.89
N ASN A 175 17.56 0.49 -6.31
CA ASN A 175 16.34 1.27 -6.20
C ASN A 175 16.06 1.61 -4.73
N VAL A 176 15.77 2.88 -4.46
CA VAL A 176 15.52 3.39 -3.11
C VAL A 176 14.02 3.55 -2.86
N ARG A 177 13.58 3.16 -1.67
CA ARG A 177 12.18 3.33 -1.22
C ARG A 177 12.16 3.84 0.20
N ASP A 178 11.22 4.73 0.49
CA ASP A 178 10.86 5.04 1.87
C ASP A 178 9.95 3.92 2.42
N TRP A 179 10.28 3.40 3.60
CA TRP A 179 9.59 2.26 4.21
C TRP A 179 8.85 2.64 5.47
N LEU A 180 7.55 2.40 5.46
CA LEU A 180 6.62 2.74 6.52
C LEU A 180 6.04 1.47 7.17
N TYR A 181 6.21 1.34 8.49
CA TYR A 181 5.59 0.24 9.22
C TYR A 181 4.07 0.37 9.21
N VAL A 182 3.36 -0.74 8.91
CA VAL A 182 1.90 -0.73 8.71
C VAL A 182 1.11 -0.23 9.91
N GLY A 183 1.59 -0.48 11.13
CA GLY A 183 0.97 0.03 12.35
C GLY A 183 0.99 1.56 12.44
N ASP A 184 2.11 2.17 12.01
CA ASP A 184 2.23 3.62 11.94
C ASP A 184 1.35 4.22 10.84
N HIS A 185 1.27 3.54 9.67
CA HIS A 185 0.34 3.96 8.62
C HIS A 185 -1.12 3.93 9.08
N CYS A 186 -1.55 2.86 9.75
CA CYS A 186 -2.91 2.78 10.32
C CYS A 186 -3.17 3.93 11.31
N ASN A 187 -2.20 4.27 12.17
CA ASN A 187 -2.31 5.39 13.09
C ASN A 187 -2.39 6.74 12.35
N ALA A 188 -1.60 6.93 11.28
CA ALA A 188 -1.67 8.13 10.44
C ALA A 188 -3.05 8.28 9.79
N ILE A 189 -3.56 7.22 9.16
CA ILE A 189 -4.90 7.20 8.55
C ILE A 189 -5.97 7.58 9.58
N TYR A 190 -5.91 7.00 10.77
CA TYR A 190 -6.85 7.31 11.84
C TYR A 190 -6.76 8.77 12.27
N LYS A 191 -5.55 9.31 12.39
CA LYS A 191 -5.31 10.71 12.72
C LYS A 191 -5.84 11.66 11.64
N VAL A 192 -5.56 11.36 10.36
CA VAL A 192 -6.10 12.12 9.21
C VAL A 192 -7.63 12.06 9.17
N LEU A 193 -8.20 10.90 9.48
CA LEU A 193 -9.66 10.73 9.52
C LEU A 193 -10.32 11.63 10.55
N LEU A 194 -9.75 11.75 11.75
CA LEU A 194 -10.32 12.55 12.83
C LEU A 194 -10.07 14.06 12.62
N ASP A 195 -8.84 14.43 12.34
CA ASP A 195 -8.36 15.82 12.44
C ASP A 195 -7.94 16.40 11.07
N GLY A 196 -7.86 15.59 10.02
CA GLY A 196 -7.48 16.04 8.69
C GLY A 196 -8.48 17.04 8.12
N LYS A 197 -7.97 18.02 7.39
CA LYS A 197 -8.76 19.05 6.75
C LYS A 197 -9.36 18.55 5.44
N VAL A 198 -10.66 18.73 5.28
CA VAL A 198 -11.38 18.38 4.04
C VAL A 198 -10.81 19.15 2.86
N GLY A 199 -10.64 18.46 1.73
CA GLY A 199 -10.04 18.98 0.50
C GLY A 199 -8.52 18.85 0.43
N GLU A 200 -7.85 18.49 1.54
CA GLU A 200 -6.41 18.38 1.61
C GLU A 200 -5.89 16.99 1.22
N THR A 201 -4.62 16.97 0.82
CA THR A 201 -3.81 15.76 0.66
C THR A 201 -2.75 15.73 1.75
N TYR A 202 -2.46 14.53 2.29
CA TYR A 202 -1.41 14.32 3.28
C TYR A 202 -0.47 13.20 2.83
N ASN A 203 0.82 13.51 2.72
CA ASN A 203 1.86 12.52 2.54
C ASN A 203 2.16 11.80 3.88
N ILE A 204 2.28 10.47 3.82
CA ILE A 204 2.53 9.63 4.99
C ILE A 204 3.76 8.78 4.73
N GLY A 205 4.92 9.18 5.25
CA GLY A 205 6.22 8.54 5.05
C GLY A 205 6.84 8.02 6.33
N GLY A 206 7.73 7.04 6.17
CA GLY A 206 8.48 6.42 7.26
C GLY A 206 9.77 7.15 7.61
N ASN A 207 10.25 8.04 6.73
CA ASN A 207 11.59 8.64 6.76
C ASN A 207 12.71 7.58 6.80
N ASN A 208 12.51 6.49 6.07
CA ASN A 208 13.42 5.34 6.02
C ASN A 208 13.77 5.02 4.56
N ASP A 209 14.57 5.89 3.93
CA ASP A 209 15.04 5.74 2.55
C ASP A 209 16.11 4.66 2.44
N ILE A 210 15.74 3.46 1.97
CA ILE A 210 16.62 2.28 1.98
C ILE A 210 16.64 1.65 0.59
N LYS A 211 17.84 1.22 0.16
CA LYS A 211 18.00 0.44 -1.08
C LYS A 211 17.39 -0.95 -0.93
N ASN A 212 16.81 -1.47 -1.99
CA ASN A 212 16.20 -2.80 -1.97
C ASN A 212 17.19 -3.89 -1.56
N ILE A 213 18.44 -3.82 -2.00
CA ILE A 213 19.46 -4.79 -1.61
C ILE A 213 19.76 -4.75 -0.11
N ASP A 214 19.83 -3.54 0.49
CA ASP A 214 20.12 -3.38 1.93
C ASP A 214 18.99 -3.97 2.80
N ILE A 215 17.74 -3.92 2.29
CA ILE A 215 16.59 -4.57 2.94
C ILE A 215 16.74 -6.08 2.92
N VAL A 216 17.06 -6.64 1.75
CA VAL A 216 17.23 -8.09 1.60
C VAL A 216 18.36 -8.60 2.50
N GLU A 217 19.49 -7.92 2.52
CA GLU A 217 20.59 -8.24 3.41
C GLU A 217 20.22 -8.13 4.89
N THR A 218 19.45 -7.10 5.26
CA THR A 218 18.98 -6.91 6.64
C THR A 218 18.07 -8.06 7.06
N ILE A 219 17.17 -8.50 6.18
CA ILE A 219 16.31 -9.67 6.43
C ILE A 219 17.18 -10.92 6.62
N CYS A 220 18.16 -11.17 5.74
CA CYS A 220 19.07 -12.29 5.86
C CYS A 220 19.82 -12.27 7.21
N LYS A 221 20.47 -11.17 7.55
CA LYS A 221 21.22 -11.00 8.81
C LYS A 221 20.37 -11.24 10.06
N LYS A 222 19.11 -10.79 10.04
CA LYS A 222 18.19 -11.02 11.16
C LYS A 222 17.73 -12.48 11.22
N LEU A 223 17.43 -13.10 10.09
CA LEU A 223 17.03 -14.51 10.03
C LEU A 223 18.19 -15.47 10.35
N ASP A 224 19.42 -15.15 9.97
CA ASP A 224 20.61 -15.93 10.38
C ASP A 224 20.72 -16.05 11.92
N LYS A 225 20.21 -15.05 12.65
CA LYS A 225 20.19 -15.07 14.12
C LYS A 225 18.94 -15.73 14.70
N LEU A 226 17.76 -15.46 14.12
CA LEU A 226 16.46 -15.87 14.66
C LEU A 226 16.05 -17.29 14.24
N ASN A 227 16.43 -17.70 13.05
CA ASN A 227 16.10 -18.99 12.43
C ASN A 227 17.22 -19.46 11.52
N PRO A 228 18.42 -19.79 12.08
CA PRO A 228 19.60 -20.12 11.27
C PRO A 228 19.35 -21.36 10.40
N ARG A 229 19.94 -21.38 9.21
CA ARG A 229 19.90 -22.52 8.29
C ARG A 229 20.60 -23.71 8.90
N LYS A 230 20.05 -24.93 8.66
CA LYS A 230 20.59 -26.19 9.20
C LYS A 230 22.02 -26.48 8.76
N ASN A 231 22.42 -25.99 7.58
CA ASN A 231 23.77 -26.16 7.02
C ASN A 231 24.79 -25.15 7.57
N GLY A 232 24.39 -24.23 8.47
CA GLY A 232 25.25 -23.20 9.06
C GLY A 232 25.61 -22.04 8.12
N LYS A 233 25.10 -22.02 6.89
CA LYS A 233 25.40 -20.97 5.91
C LYS A 233 24.45 -19.79 6.07
N SER A 234 24.92 -18.59 5.67
CA SER A 234 24.07 -17.39 5.68
C SER A 234 22.99 -17.45 4.60
N TYR A 235 21.82 -16.87 4.89
CA TYR A 235 20.76 -16.64 3.91
C TYR A 235 21.22 -15.70 2.78
N GLN A 236 22.23 -14.88 2.97
CA GLN A 236 22.78 -14.00 1.91
C GLN A 236 23.30 -14.80 0.69
N GLU A 237 23.72 -16.06 0.87
CA GLU A 237 24.11 -16.93 -0.26
C GLU A 237 22.96 -17.24 -1.23
N LEU A 238 21.71 -17.01 -0.81
CA LEU A 238 20.53 -17.24 -1.64
C LEU A 238 20.19 -16.04 -2.54
N ILE A 239 20.85 -14.89 -2.37
CA ILE A 239 20.60 -13.68 -3.16
C ILE A 239 20.99 -13.94 -4.62
N THR A 240 20.07 -13.65 -5.53
CA THR A 240 20.24 -13.81 -6.97
C THR A 240 19.73 -12.57 -7.68
N TYR A 241 20.59 -11.93 -8.48
CA TYR A 241 20.19 -10.79 -9.29
C TYR A 241 19.46 -11.27 -10.54
N VAL A 242 18.33 -10.62 -10.82
CA VAL A 242 17.46 -10.96 -11.96
C VAL A 242 17.21 -9.73 -12.82
N THR A 243 16.84 -9.92 -14.09
CA THR A 243 16.52 -8.80 -15.00
C THR A 243 15.50 -7.84 -14.35
N ASP A 244 15.70 -6.55 -14.49
CA ASP A 244 14.78 -5.57 -13.92
C ASP A 244 13.43 -5.54 -14.66
N ARG A 245 12.40 -4.99 -14.03
CA ARG A 245 11.09 -4.79 -14.65
C ARG A 245 11.06 -3.51 -15.48
N PRO A 246 10.25 -3.42 -16.55
CA PRO A 246 10.03 -2.18 -17.27
C PRO A 246 9.43 -1.08 -16.37
N GLY A 247 9.90 0.17 -16.56
CA GLY A 247 9.36 1.31 -15.79
C GLY A 247 9.64 1.24 -14.29
N HIS A 248 10.76 0.64 -13.88
CA HIS A 248 11.14 0.56 -12.47
C HIS A 248 11.79 1.87 -12.02
N ASP A 249 11.05 2.72 -11.36
CA ASP A 249 11.52 4.00 -10.85
C ASP A 249 12.72 3.83 -9.90
N HIS A 250 13.68 4.73 -10.04
CA HIS A 250 14.93 4.67 -9.28
C HIS A 250 14.68 4.96 -7.79
N ARG A 251 13.96 6.03 -7.46
CA ARG A 251 13.79 6.48 -6.09
C ARG A 251 12.37 6.98 -5.82
N TYR A 252 11.81 6.56 -4.69
CA TYR A 252 10.65 7.16 -4.05
C TYR A 252 11.01 7.61 -2.64
N ALA A 253 10.75 8.88 -2.35
CA ALA A 253 10.89 9.45 -1.02
C ALA A 253 9.89 10.60 -0.87
N ILE A 254 9.18 10.64 0.24
CA ILE A 254 8.17 11.67 0.49
C ILE A 254 8.48 12.48 1.73
N ASP A 255 8.16 13.77 1.65
CA ASP A 255 8.20 14.66 2.80
C ASP A 255 6.85 14.56 3.56
N ALA A 256 6.91 14.07 4.78
CA ALA A 256 5.76 13.97 5.69
C ALA A 256 5.67 15.17 6.66
N SER A 257 6.29 16.30 6.35
CA SER A 257 6.30 17.48 7.23
C SER A 257 4.92 18.08 7.45
N LYS A 258 4.05 18.03 6.43
CA LYS A 258 2.68 18.56 6.52
C LYS A 258 1.83 17.81 7.55
N ILE A 259 1.80 16.49 7.50
CA ILE A 259 1.02 15.71 8.47
C ILE A 259 1.58 15.89 9.90
N ARG A 260 2.90 16.02 10.05
CA ARG A 260 3.52 16.33 11.34
C ARG A 260 3.12 17.71 11.84
N LYS A 261 3.18 18.73 10.99
CA LYS A 261 2.85 20.11 11.34
C LYS A 261 1.37 20.28 11.67
N ASP A 262 0.49 19.76 10.81
CA ASP A 262 -0.96 19.99 10.90
C ASP A 262 -1.62 19.09 11.93
N LEU A 263 -1.16 17.85 12.08
CA LEU A 263 -1.83 16.82 12.87
C LEU A 263 -0.96 16.25 14.00
N GLY A 264 0.31 16.66 14.12
CA GLY A 264 1.22 16.18 15.16
C GLY A 264 1.61 14.70 15.02
N TRP A 265 1.39 14.10 13.84
CA TRP A 265 1.73 12.69 13.62
C TRP A 265 3.19 12.53 13.20
N VAL A 266 3.86 11.52 13.77
CA VAL A 266 5.18 11.02 13.37
C VAL A 266 5.19 9.50 13.46
N PRO A 267 5.96 8.78 12.60
CA PRO A 267 6.13 7.34 12.74
C PRO A 267 6.82 7.02 14.08
N LYS A 268 6.39 5.93 14.72
CA LYS A 268 6.95 5.46 16.00
C LYS A 268 8.03 4.40 15.79
N GLU A 269 7.92 3.62 14.73
CA GLU A 269 8.87 2.56 14.42
C GLU A 269 10.00 3.08 13.52
N THR A 270 11.24 2.73 13.87
CA THR A 270 12.36 2.77 12.92
C THR A 270 12.27 1.56 11.99
N PHE A 271 12.99 1.59 10.86
CA PHE A 271 13.04 0.40 9.99
C PHE A 271 13.55 -0.83 10.76
N ASP A 272 14.57 -0.69 11.58
CA ASP A 272 15.17 -1.81 12.34
C ASP A 272 14.19 -2.44 13.33
N SER A 273 13.42 -1.62 14.07
CA SER A 273 12.42 -2.11 15.02
C SER A 273 11.21 -2.75 14.29
N GLY A 274 10.72 -2.10 13.23
CA GLY A 274 9.59 -2.57 12.44
C GLY A 274 9.89 -3.86 11.68
N ILE A 275 11.09 -3.98 11.07
CA ILE A 275 11.47 -5.20 10.34
C ILE A 275 11.67 -6.39 11.27
N SER A 276 12.19 -6.16 12.50
CA SER A 276 12.29 -7.20 13.52
C SER A 276 10.92 -7.73 13.91
N LYS A 277 9.96 -6.86 14.18
CA LYS A 277 8.55 -7.25 14.46
C LYS A 277 7.91 -8.00 13.29
N THR A 278 8.21 -7.57 12.07
CA THR A 278 7.68 -8.19 10.85
C THR A 278 8.22 -9.61 10.69
N ILE A 279 9.54 -9.81 10.78
CA ILE A 279 10.16 -11.13 10.68
C ILE A 279 9.60 -12.06 11.76
N GLN A 280 9.54 -11.60 13.01
CA GLN A 280 8.99 -12.37 14.12
C GLN A 280 7.56 -12.81 13.82
N TRP A 281 6.71 -11.89 13.33
CA TRP A 281 5.34 -12.21 12.97
C TRP A 281 5.25 -13.29 11.88
N TYR A 282 6.08 -13.21 10.82
CA TYR A 282 6.09 -14.23 9.75
C TYR A 282 6.56 -15.59 10.24
N LEU A 283 7.52 -15.64 11.17
CA LEU A 283 7.97 -16.89 11.81
C LEU A 283 6.85 -17.53 12.66
N GLU A 284 6.10 -16.73 13.39
CA GLU A 284 4.99 -17.19 14.25
C GLU A 284 3.72 -17.55 13.46
N ASN A 285 3.56 -17.02 12.23
CA ASN A 285 2.37 -17.16 11.41
C ASN A 285 2.61 -17.92 10.09
N ILE A 286 3.50 -18.91 10.09
CA ILE A 286 3.87 -19.71 8.90
C ILE A 286 2.64 -20.31 8.21
N ASN A 287 1.70 -20.85 8.97
CA ASN A 287 0.49 -21.47 8.44
C ASN A 287 -0.41 -20.48 7.69
N TRP A 288 -0.41 -19.20 8.10
CA TRP A 288 -1.20 -18.17 7.46
C TRP A 288 -0.69 -17.87 6.04
N TRP A 289 0.59 -17.56 5.89
CA TRP A 289 1.13 -17.19 4.58
C TRP A 289 1.33 -18.41 3.66
N ARG A 290 1.63 -19.60 4.18
CA ARG A 290 1.67 -20.82 3.38
C ARG A 290 0.30 -21.18 2.79
N LYS A 291 -0.78 -20.96 3.51
CA LYS A 291 -2.14 -21.16 2.98
C LYS A 291 -2.42 -20.24 1.79
N ILE A 292 -1.94 -18.99 1.83
CA ILE A 292 -2.08 -18.04 0.74
C ILE A 292 -1.26 -18.49 -0.49
N GLN A 293 -0.02 -18.89 -0.29
CA GLN A 293 0.84 -19.40 -1.36
C GLN A 293 0.29 -20.66 -2.03
N GLY A 294 -0.33 -21.56 -1.27
CA GLY A 294 -0.90 -22.80 -1.80
C GLY A 294 -2.21 -22.64 -2.55
N SER A 295 -2.96 -21.53 -2.36
CA SER A 295 -4.30 -21.38 -2.94
C SER A 295 -4.37 -20.52 -4.20
N ASN A 296 -3.68 -19.38 -4.26
CA ASN A 296 -3.87 -18.39 -5.35
C ASN A 296 -2.58 -17.76 -5.85
N TYR A 297 -1.43 -18.05 -5.24
CA TYR A 297 -0.18 -17.40 -5.60
C TYR A 297 0.95 -18.44 -5.71
N LYS A 298 1.41 -18.71 -6.94
CA LYS A 298 2.44 -19.71 -7.23
C LYS A 298 3.87 -19.17 -7.17
N GLN A 299 4.09 -17.96 -6.66
CA GLN A 299 5.38 -17.26 -6.64
C GLN A 299 5.98 -17.07 -8.05
N GLU A 300 5.16 -17.06 -9.08
CA GLU A 300 5.63 -16.81 -10.45
C GLU A 300 6.06 -15.36 -10.60
N ARG A 301 7.14 -15.16 -11.33
CA ARG A 301 7.59 -13.82 -11.67
C ARG A 301 6.65 -13.20 -12.70
N LEU A 302 6.06 -12.05 -12.36
CA LEU A 302 5.14 -11.27 -13.18
C LEU A 302 5.88 -10.11 -13.87
N GLY A 303 5.20 -9.41 -14.79
CA GLY A 303 5.73 -8.21 -15.44
C GLY A 303 6.79 -8.46 -16.52
N LEU A 304 6.92 -9.69 -16.96
CA LEU A 304 7.87 -10.10 -18.01
C LEU A 304 7.17 -10.51 -19.31
N LYS A 305 6.10 -9.84 -19.74
CA LYS A 305 5.51 -10.19 -21.03
C LYS A 305 6.60 -10.22 -22.10
N LYS A 306 6.87 -11.41 -22.62
CA LYS A 306 7.59 -11.56 -23.88
C LYS A 306 6.79 -10.81 -24.93
N LYS A 307 7.42 -9.84 -25.57
CA LYS A 307 6.88 -9.20 -26.77
C LYS A 307 6.64 -10.22 -27.86
#